data_9a8abe3ee04043a8c4f5a3837862413b
#
_entry.id   9a8abe3ee04043a8c4f5a3837862413b
#
_cell.length_a   1.000
_cell.length_b   1.000
_cell.length_c   1.000
_cell.angle_alpha   90.00
_cell.angle_beta   90.00
_cell.angle_gamma   90.00
#
_symmetry.space_group_name_H-M   'P 1'
#
loop_
_entity.id
_entity.type
_entity.pdbx_description
1 polymer ?
#
loop_
_entity_poly.entity_id
_entity_poly.type
_entity_poly.pdbx_seq_one_letter_code
_entity_poly.pdbx_strand_id
1 'polypeptide(L)' 'MKDKYYAGLENYKDCIEIEPTIKDCFILNTPSWNMDVTKQDLIDIRNTINEILEADNE' A
#
# COMPACT_ATOMS: atom_id res chain seq x y z
N MET A 1 -8.18 -4.71 -13.68
CA MET A 1 -7.13 -4.42 -12.66
C MET A 1 -5.85 -4.01 -13.38
N LYS A 2 -5.17 -3.00 -12.88
CA LYS A 2 -3.88 -2.57 -13.42
C LYS A 2 -2.79 -3.56 -13.07
N ASP A 3 -1.71 -3.56 -13.84
CA ASP A 3 -0.54 -4.38 -13.54
C ASP A 3 0.17 -3.91 -12.28
N LYS A 4 0.14 -2.60 -12.01
CA LYS A 4 0.77 -2.00 -10.84
C LYS A 4 -0.03 -0.79 -10.39
N TYR A 5 -0.01 -0.55 -9.09
CA TYR A 5 -0.61 0.63 -8.47
C TYR A 5 0.46 1.40 -7.73
N TYR A 6 0.38 2.73 -7.74
CA TYR A 6 1.40 3.59 -7.15
C TYR A 6 0.77 4.59 -6.19
N ALA A 7 1.44 4.79 -5.05
CA ALA A 7 1.13 5.88 -4.15
C ALA A 7 2.35 6.80 -4.13
N GLY A 8 2.27 7.94 -4.83
CA GLY A 8 3.33 8.92 -4.84
C GLY A 8 3.43 9.61 -3.49
N LEU A 9 4.65 9.83 -3.02
CA LEU A 9 4.93 10.47 -1.75
C LEU A 9 5.63 11.79 -2.02
N GLU A 10 5.07 12.88 -1.52
CA GLU A 10 5.51 14.24 -1.84
C GLU A 10 7.01 14.48 -1.64
N ASN A 11 7.58 13.91 -0.59
CA ASN A 11 8.97 14.15 -0.23
C ASN A 11 9.93 13.05 -0.70
N TYR A 12 9.47 12.16 -1.56
CA TYR A 12 10.29 11.06 -2.05
C TYR A 12 10.31 11.07 -3.57
N LYS A 13 11.45 10.72 -4.15
CA LYS A 13 11.59 10.57 -5.59
C LYS A 13 10.86 9.31 -6.05
N ASP A 14 10.83 8.32 -5.19
CA ASP A 14 10.19 7.04 -5.46
C ASP A 14 8.85 6.99 -4.74
N CYS A 15 8.02 6.06 -5.17
CA CYS A 15 6.70 5.88 -4.59
C CYS A 15 6.57 4.49 -3.98
N ILE A 16 5.49 4.28 -3.25
CA ILE A 16 5.10 2.94 -2.84
C ILE A 16 4.38 2.30 -4.02
N GLU A 17 4.80 1.11 -4.38
CA GLU A 17 4.24 0.36 -5.50
C GLU A 17 3.57 -0.90 -4.97
N ILE A 18 2.38 -1.21 -5.47
CA ILE A 18 1.68 -2.45 -5.12
C ILE A 18 1.40 -3.19 -6.41
N GLU A 19 1.95 -4.39 -6.52
CA GLU A 19 1.83 -5.22 -7.72
C GLU A 19 0.99 -6.46 -7.44
N PRO A 20 -0.15 -6.63 -8.15
CA PRO A 20 -0.90 -7.88 -8.06
C PRO A 20 -0.07 -9.03 -8.61
N THR A 21 -0.08 -10.15 -7.93
CA THR A 21 0.64 -11.35 -8.37
C THR A 21 -0.33 -12.47 -8.72
N ILE A 22 -0.72 -13.28 -7.75
CA ILE A 22 -1.72 -14.32 -7.94
C ILE A 22 -2.99 -13.89 -7.20
N LYS A 23 -4.04 -14.70 -7.29
CA LYS A 23 -5.33 -14.36 -6.68
C LYS A 23 -5.17 -13.94 -5.22
N ASP A 24 -5.67 -12.75 -4.90
CA ASP A 24 -5.69 -12.19 -3.54
C ASP A 24 -4.29 -12.03 -2.92
N CYS A 25 -3.23 -12.00 -3.75
CA CYS A 25 -1.87 -11.79 -3.29
C CYS A 25 -1.23 -10.64 -4.05
N PHE A 26 -0.40 -9.87 -3.37
CA PHE A 26 0.25 -8.69 -3.90
C PHE A 26 1.67 -8.57 -3.36
N ILE A 27 2.47 -7.77 -4.04
CA ILE A 27 3.79 -7.39 -3.53
C ILE A 27 3.75 -5.90 -3.25
N LEU A 28 4.08 -5.53 -2.01
CA LEU A 28 4.21 -4.13 -1.61
C LEU A 28 5.68 -3.76 -1.70
N ASN A 29 6.01 -2.87 -2.61
CA ASN A 29 7.38 -2.42 -2.85
C ASN A 29 7.60 -1.00 -2.38
N THR A 30 8.70 -0.78 -1.68
CA THR A 30 9.18 0.55 -1.32
C THR A 30 10.63 0.67 -1.78
N PRO A 31 11.22 1.87 -1.76
CA PRO A 31 12.63 2.02 -2.14
C PRO A 31 13.61 1.21 -1.30
N SER A 32 13.23 0.86 -0.07
CA SER A 32 14.13 0.20 0.88
C SER A 32 13.82 -1.26 1.11
N TRP A 33 12.60 -1.71 0.85
CA TRP A 33 12.17 -3.08 1.15
C TRP A 33 10.92 -3.45 0.37
N ASN A 34 10.63 -4.73 0.35
CA ASN A 34 9.37 -5.23 -0.18
C ASN A 34 8.85 -6.35 0.70
N MET A 35 7.56 -6.66 0.54
CA MET A 35 6.94 -7.77 1.25
C MET A 35 5.72 -8.28 0.50
N ASP A 36 5.45 -9.56 0.67
CA ASP A 36 4.24 -10.17 0.14
C ASP A 36 3.07 -9.85 1.09
N VAL A 37 1.95 -9.45 0.53
CA VAL A 37 0.75 -9.16 1.30
C VAL A 37 -0.45 -9.81 0.65
N THR A 38 -1.47 -10.09 1.45
CA THR A 38 -2.73 -10.64 0.97
C THR A 38 -3.74 -9.51 0.80
N LYS A 39 -4.88 -9.84 0.20
CA LYS A 39 -6.00 -8.91 0.13
C LYS A 39 -6.43 -8.47 1.53
N GLN A 40 -6.44 -9.39 2.48
CA GLN A 40 -6.82 -9.04 3.86
C GLN A 40 -5.81 -8.07 4.48
N ASP A 41 -4.51 -8.28 4.20
CA ASP A 41 -3.48 -7.34 4.67
C ASP A 41 -3.72 -5.94 4.11
N LEU A 42 -4.08 -5.82 2.83
CA LEU A 42 -4.38 -4.52 2.23
C LEU A 42 -5.59 -3.85 2.89
N ILE A 43 -6.62 -4.64 3.22
CA ILE A 43 -7.79 -4.13 3.93
C ILE A 43 -7.39 -3.59 5.30
N ASP A 44 -6.55 -4.34 6.01
CA ASP A 44 -6.07 -3.94 7.34
C ASP A 44 -5.21 -2.67 7.26
N ILE A 45 -4.35 -2.57 6.24
CA ILE A 45 -3.53 -1.37 6.01
C ILE A 45 -4.45 -0.16 5.75
N ARG A 46 -5.45 -0.32 4.88
CA ARG A 46 -6.42 0.73 4.60
C ARG A 46 -7.12 1.19 5.87
N ASN A 47 -7.59 0.25 6.68
CA ASN A 47 -8.30 0.57 7.91
C ASN A 47 -7.41 1.31 8.92
N THR A 48 -6.14 0.90 9.01
CA THR A 48 -5.16 1.56 9.87
C THR A 48 -4.91 3.00 9.42
N ILE A 49 -4.76 3.21 8.11
CA ILE A 49 -4.58 4.54 7.54
C ILE A 49 -5.81 5.41 7.84
N ASN A 50 -7.01 4.86 7.68
CA ASN A 50 -8.24 5.57 7.97
C ASN A 50 -8.33 5.98 9.45
N GLU A 51 -7.89 5.12 10.37
CA GLU A 51 -7.83 5.46 11.79
C GLU A 51 -6.95 6.68 12.04
N ILE A 52 -5.78 6.69 11.41
CA ILE A 52 -4.82 7.81 11.56
C ILE A 52 -5.45 9.10 11.05
N LEU A 53 -6.07 9.05 9.86
CA LEU A 53 -6.67 10.22 9.25
C LEU A 53 -7.88 10.74 10.07
N GLU A 54 -8.67 9.84 10.62
CA GLU A 54 -9.79 10.23 11.49
C GLU A 54 -9.31 10.88 12.78
N ALA A 55 -8.27 10.32 13.40
CA ALA A 55 -7.70 10.89 14.61
C ALA A 55 -7.08 12.27 14.35
N ASP A 56 -6.47 12.46 13.19
CA ASP A 56 -5.86 13.74 12.82
C ASP A 56 -6.90 14.85 12.62
N ASN A 57 -8.14 14.49 12.33
CA ASN A 57 -9.23 15.43 12.11
C ASN A 57 -9.98 15.82 13.39
N GLU A 58 -9.62 15.26 14.52
CA GLU A 58 -10.24 15.58 15.81
C GLU A 58 -9.61 16.85 16.49
#